data_4a2ebae798a1ed96b8e240f994c8a0c2
#
_entry.id   4a2ebae798a1ed96b8e240f994c8a0c2
#
_cell.length_a   1.000
_cell.length_b   1.000
_cell.length_c   1.000
_cell.angle_alpha   90.00
_cell.angle_beta   90.00
_cell.angle_gamma   90.00
#
_symmetry.space_group_name_H-M   'P 1'
#
loop_
_entity.id
_entity.type
_entity.pdbx_description
1 polymer ?
#
loop_
_entity_poly.entity_id
_entity_poly.type
_entity_poly.pdbx_seq_one_letter_code
_entity_poly.pdbx_strand_id
1 'polypeptide(L)'
;QVWYLDLFAGKNDHEAVKRAGAGGHKEINRTNLSAAQIEELMKTDIVKEQLKLLHFRNVSKAFGFDAELAVSTEGETITFTWKNQGESATLRANLKTFEYEITDSEGIYA
;
A
#
# COMPACT_ATOMS: atom_id res chain seq x y z
N GLN A 1 -9.13 1.37 2.19
CA GLN A 1 -9.64 0.23 1.40
C GLN A 1 -8.62 -0.15 0.34
N VAL A 2 -8.30 -1.43 0.22
CA VAL A 2 -7.39 -1.98 -0.80
C VAL A 2 -8.17 -2.95 -1.67
N TRP A 3 -8.05 -2.81 -2.99
CA TRP A 3 -8.65 -3.75 -3.92
C TRP A 3 -7.85 -5.05 -3.94
N TYR A 4 -8.53 -6.20 -3.96
CA TYR A 4 -7.83 -7.49 -3.80
C TYR A 4 -6.78 -7.77 -4.88
N LEU A 5 -7.05 -7.38 -6.14
CA LEU A 5 -6.09 -7.58 -7.22
C LEU A 5 -4.82 -6.73 -7.03
N ASP A 6 -4.96 -5.52 -6.50
CA ASP A 6 -3.82 -4.66 -6.16
C ASP A 6 -3.04 -5.22 -4.98
N LEU A 7 -3.74 -5.77 -3.97
CA LEU A 7 -3.11 -6.42 -2.81
C LEU A 7 -2.20 -7.58 -3.23
N PHE A 8 -2.65 -8.37 -4.20
CA PHE A 8 -1.87 -9.50 -4.72
C PHE A 8 -0.98 -9.12 -5.91
N ALA A 9 -0.81 -7.84 -6.21
CA ALA A 9 -0.02 -7.33 -7.33
C ALA A 9 -0.38 -7.99 -8.68
N GLY A 10 -1.66 -8.23 -8.90
CA GLY A 10 -2.19 -8.85 -10.10
C GLY A 10 -2.07 -7.93 -11.32
N LYS A 11 -2.07 -8.53 -12.49
CA LYS A 11 -1.96 -7.80 -13.77
C LYS A 11 -3.31 -7.33 -14.27
N ASN A 12 -3.33 -6.17 -14.91
CA ASN A 12 -4.49 -5.68 -15.63
C ASN A 12 -4.84 -6.58 -16.81
N ASP A 13 -6.14 -6.84 -16.99
CA ASP A 13 -6.68 -7.63 -18.12
C ASP A 13 -7.20 -6.70 -19.23
N HIS A 14 -6.32 -6.35 -20.16
CA HIS A 14 -6.67 -5.51 -21.31
C HIS A 14 -7.61 -6.20 -22.30
N GLU A 15 -7.58 -7.53 -22.37
CA GLU A 15 -8.48 -8.29 -23.23
C GLU A 15 -9.92 -8.29 -22.69
N ALA A 16 -10.10 -8.30 -21.35
CA ALA A 16 -11.41 -8.12 -20.74
C ALA A 16 -12.04 -6.77 -21.12
N VAL A 17 -11.26 -5.70 -21.16
CA VAL A 17 -11.72 -4.37 -21.60
C VAL A 17 -12.22 -4.41 -23.05
N LYS A 18 -11.47 -5.05 -23.95
CA LYS A 18 -11.86 -5.20 -25.36
C LYS A 18 -13.14 -6.02 -25.52
N ARG A 19 -13.25 -7.15 -24.82
CA ARG A 19 -14.44 -8.01 -24.85
C ARG A 19 -15.70 -7.31 -24.33
N ALA A 20 -15.56 -6.47 -23.30
CA ALA A 20 -16.67 -5.75 -22.70
C ALA A 20 -17.21 -4.60 -23.56
N GLY A 21 -16.41 -4.09 -24.51
CA GLY A 21 -16.81 -3.02 -25.42
C GLY A 21 -17.00 -1.67 -24.74
N ALA A 22 -18.03 -0.93 -25.15
CA ALA A 22 -18.32 0.38 -24.58
C ALA A 22 -18.57 0.31 -23.07
N GLY A 23 -17.83 1.12 -22.28
CA GLY A 23 -17.91 1.11 -20.82
C GLY A 23 -17.11 -0.02 -20.14
N GLY A 24 -16.36 -0.82 -20.90
CA GLY A 24 -15.58 -1.96 -20.40
C GLY A 24 -14.30 -1.60 -19.64
N HIS A 25 -13.92 -0.32 -19.55
CA HIS A 25 -12.70 0.13 -18.89
C HIS A 25 -12.60 -0.32 -17.41
N LYS A 26 -13.72 -0.47 -16.73
CA LYS A 26 -13.79 -0.96 -15.34
C LYS A 26 -13.47 -2.46 -15.20
N GLU A 27 -13.42 -3.22 -16.28
CA GLU A 27 -13.07 -4.64 -16.26
C GLU A 27 -11.56 -4.88 -16.18
N ILE A 28 -10.73 -3.85 -16.38
CA ILE A 28 -9.27 -3.94 -16.47
C ILE A 28 -8.62 -4.56 -15.22
N ASN A 29 -9.16 -4.30 -14.05
CA ASN A 29 -8.62 -4.79 -12.78
C ASN A 29 -9.55 -5.77 -12.03
N ARG A 30 -10.36 -6.52 -12.78
CA ARG A 30 -11.30 -7.52 -12.25
C ARG A 30 -10.89 -8.96 -12.55
N THR A 31 -9.62 -9.18 -12.82
CA THR A 31 -9.06 -10.52 -13.03
C THR A 31 -9.35 -11.40 -11.81
N ASN A 32 -9.89 -12.60 -12.05
CA ASN A 32 -10.08 -13.60 -11.03
C ASN A 32 -8.75 -14.34 -10.77
N LEU A 33 -8.40 -14.48 -9.50
CA LEU A 33 -7.26 -15.27 -9.06
C LEU A 33 -7.76 -16.57 -8.44
N SER A 34 -7.16 -17.71 -8.83
CA SER A 34 -7.36 -18.98 -8.15
C SER A 34 -6.65 -18.99 -6.79
N ALA A 35 -7.06 -19.89 -5.88
CA ALA A 35 -6.38 -20.07 -4.61
C ALA A 35 -4.88 -20.37 -4.79
N ALA A 36 -4.52 -21.22 -5.74
CA ALA A 36 -3.13 -21.54 -6.05
C ALA A 36 -2.33 -20.31 -6.53
N GLN A 37 -2.93 -19.46 -7.36
CA GLN A 37 -2.29 -18.21 -7.78
C GLN A 37 -2.08 -17.26 -6.59
N ILE A 38 -3.06 -17.14 -5.69
CA ILE A 38 -2.94 -16.34 -4.48
C ILE A 38 -1.81 -16.87 -3.59
N GLU A 39 -1.72 -18.18 -3.37
CA GLU A 39 -0.64 -18.81 -2.61
C GLU A 39 0.74 -18.48 -3.17
N GLU A 40 0.91 -18.50 -4.48
CA GLU A 40 2.19 -18.13 -5.11
C GLU A 40 2.48 -16.62 -5.00
N LEU A 41 1.48 -15.77 -5.20
CA LEU A 41 1.62 -14.31 -5.09
C LEU A 41 1.96 -13.88 -3.65
N MET A 42 1.44 -14.57 -2.64
CA MET A 42 1.75 -14.36 -1.22
C MET A 42 3.24 -14.56 -0.89
N LYS A 43 3.98 -15.28 -1.72
CA LYS A 43 5.43 -15.50 -1.55
C LYS A 43 6.27 -14.35 -2.09
N THR A 44 5.70 -13.46 -2.88
CA THR A 44 6.39 -12.33 -3.49
C THR A 44 6.67 -11.21 -2.49
N ASP A 45 7.79 -10.51 -2.67
CA ASP A 45 8.21 -9.46 -1.73
C ASP A 45 7.22 -8.30 -1.70
N ILE A 46 6.63 -7.94 -2.85
CA ILE A 46 5.66 -6.84 -2.90
C ILE A 46 4.39 -7.14 -2.10
N VAL A 47 3.89 -8.37 -2.15
CA VAL A 47 2.69 -8.75 -1.39
C VAL A 47 3.01 -8.82 0.11
N LYS A 48 4.16 -9.38 0.47
CA LYS A 48 4.62 -9.40 1.87
C LYS A 48 4.76 -8.00 2.44
N GLU A 49 5.34 -7.08 1.68
CA GLU A 49 5.51 -5.70 2.12
C GLU A 49 4.17 -4.98 2.26
N GLN A 50 3.23 -5.17 1.34
CA GLN A 50 1.88 -4.64 1.48
C GLN A 50 1.16 -5.17 2.73
N LEU A 51 1.26 -6.47 3.01
CA LEU A 51 0.67 -7.06 4.21
C LEU A 51 1.32 -6.54 5.50
N LYS A 52 2.65 -6.35 5.49
CA LYS A 52 3.39 -5.74 6.59
C LYS A 52 2.92 -4.30 6.85
N LEU A 53 2.75 -3.50 5.80
CA LEU A 53 2.24 -2.14 5.90
C LEU A 53 0.80 -2.10 6.45
N LEU A 54 -0.07 -2.98 5.98
CA LEU A 54 -1.45 -3.09 6.48
C LEU A 54 -1.48 -3.50 7.95
N HIS A 55 -0.65 -4.47 8.35
CA HIS A 55 -0.52 -4.86 9.74
C HIS A 55 -0.04 -3.68 10.60
N PHE A 56 1.05 -3.04 10.22
CA PHE A 56 1.60 -1.87 10.90
C PHE A 56 0.53 -0.77 11.07
N ARG A 57 -0.16 -0.42 9.99
CA ARG A 57 -1.24 0.57 10.00
C ARG A 57 -2.35 0.22 10.99
N ASN A 58 -2.64 -1.06 11.17
CA ASN A 58 -3.75 -1.52 12.03
C ASN A 58 -3.37 -1.62 13.51
N VAL A 59 -2.10 -1.87 13.83
CA VAL A 59 -1.69 -2.13 15.22
C VAL A 59 -0.98 -0.95 15.90
N SER A 60 -0.29 -0.08 15.12
CA SER A 60 0.41 1.07 15.68
C SER A 60 -0.56 2.13 16.19
N LYS A 61 -0.32 2.62 17.39
CA LYS A 61 -1.08 3.71 18.00
C LYS A 61 -0.94 5.03 17.26
N ALA A 62 0.16 5.22 16.52
CA ALA A 62 0.40 6.44 15.74
C ALA A 62 -0.72 6.77 14.75
N PHE A 63 -1.51 5.78 14.30
CA PHE A 63 -2.57 5.92 13.30
C PHE A 63 -4.00 5.99 13.87
N GLY A 64 -4.19 6.39 15.10
CA GLY A 64 -5.52 6.56 15.69
C GLY A 64 -6.37 7.64 15.00
N PHE A 65 -7.66 7.68 15.30
CA PHE A 65 -8.59 8.68 14.73
C PHE A 65 -8.18 10.12 15.04
N ASP A 66 -7.59 10.34 16.21
CA ASP A 66 -7.13 11.66 16.67
C ASP A 66 -5.66 11.93 16.32
N ALA A 67 -5.08 11.13 15.42
CA ALA A 67 -3.69 11.30 15.02
C ALA A 67 -3.47 12.62 14.30
N GLU A 68 -2.45 13.35 14.72
CA GLU A 68 -1.96 14.52 14.00
C GLU A 68 -1.11 14.05 12.82
N LEU A 69 -1.37 14.60 11.64
CA LEU A 69 -0.59 14.35 10.43
C LEU A 69 0.15 15.62 10.01
N ALA A 70 1.48 15.56 10.00
CA ALA A 70 2.33 16.56 9.40
C ALA A 70 2.85 16.06 8.04
N VAL A 71 2.82 16.94 7.04
CA VAL A 71 3.34 16.64 5.69
C VAL A 71 4.34 17.72 5.33
N SER A 72 5.51 17.32 4.84
CA SER A 72 6.52 18.24 4.33
C SER A 72 7.11 17.72 3.03
N THR A 73 7.61 18.65 2.21
CA THR A 73 8.28 18.35 0.95
C THR A 73 9.60 19.08 0.87
N GLU A 74 10.62 18.40 0.38
CA GLU A 74 11.94 18.97 0.11
C GLU A 74 12.46 18.40 -1.23
N GLY A 75 12.51 19.22 -2.26
CA GLY A 75 12.82 18.78 -3.61
C GLY A 75 11.85 17.68 -4.07
N GLU A 76 12.36 16.51 -4.38
CA GLU A 76 11.59 15.34 -4.81
C GLU A 76 11.19 14.41 -3.64
N THR A 77 11.51 14.80 -2.41
CA THR A 77 11.21 14.01 -1.22
C THR A 77 9.96 14.52 -0.53
N ILE A 78 9.05 13.60 -0.20
CA ILE A 78 7.89 13.85 0.66
C ILE A 78 8.06 13.10 1.98
N THR A 79 7.64 13.74 3.08
CA THR A 79 7.65 13.16 4.41
C THR A 79 6.26 13.29 5.04
N PHE A 80 5.74 12.18 5.52
CA PHE A 80 4.53 12.12 6.34
C PHE A 80 4.92 11.70 7.75
N THR A 81 4.42 12.42 8.75
CA THR A 81 4.60 12.05 10.15
C THR A 81 3.26 12.02 10.86
N TRP A 82 2.89 10.87 11.37
CA TRP A 82 1.72 10.67 12.24
C TRP A 82 2.15 10.68 13.69
N LYS A 83 1.37 11.36 14.53
CA LYS A 83 1.57 11.37 15.98
C LYS A 83 0.24 11.17 16.70
N ASN A 84 0.21 10.24 17.64
CA ASN A 84 -0.97 9.97 18.44
C ASN A 84 -0.58 9.24 19.72
N GLN A 85 -1.17 9.63 20.85
CA GLN A 85 -0.95 9.00 22.16
C GLN A 85 0.53 8.84 22.56
N GLY A 86 1.37 9.82 22.22
CA GLY A 86 2.80 9.78 22.49
C GLY A 86 3.64 8.93 21.51
N GLU A 87 3.01 8.22 20.60
CA GLU A 87 3.67 7.42 19.58
C GLU A 87 3.72 8.14 18.24
N SER A 88 4.68 7.75 17.40
CA SER A 88 4.87 8.35 16.07
C SER A 88 5.26 7.33 15.02
N ALA A 89 4.86 7.62 13.79
CA ALA A 89 5.27 6.90 12.59
C ALA A 89 5.64 7.91 11.50
N THR A 90 6.72 7.68 10.79
CA THR A 90 7.18 8.55 9.71
C THR A 90 7.46 7.73 8.44
N LEU A 91 6.89 8.18 7.34
CA LEU A 91 7.24 7.74 5.98
C LEU A 91 7.99 8.88 5.29
N ARG A 92 9.20 8.60 4.82
CA ARG A 92 9.98 9.49 3.96
C ARG A 92 10.20 8.80 2.62
N ALA A 93 9.80 9.42 1.53
CA ALA A 93 9.88 8.82 0.19
C ALA A 93 10.40 9.81 -0.84
N ASN A 94 11.27 9.33 -1.74
CA ASN A 94 11.69 10.06 -2.93
C ASN A 94 10.76 9.70 -4.09
N LEU A 95 10.02 10.68 -4.61
CA LEU A 95 9.00 10.47 -5.65
C LEU A 95 9.59 10.24 -7.06
N LYS A 96 10.90 10.41 -7.22
CA LYS A 96 11.59 10.14 -8.49
C LYS A 96 12.25 8.76 -8.51
N THR A 97 12.93 8.39 -7.42
CA THR A 97 13.61 7.08 -7.33
C THR A 97 12.72 5.99 -6.76
N PHE A 98 11.61 6.36 -6.09
CA PHE A 98 10.70 5.51 -5.35
C PHE A 98 11.33 4.81 -4.14
N GLU A 99 12.52 5.23 -3.74
CA GLU A 99 13.12 4.81 -2.49
C GLU A 99 12.36 5.40 -1.31
N TYR A 100 12.12 4.61 -0.29
CA TYR A 100 11.41 5.05 0.90
C TYR A 100 12.01 4.47 2.18
N GLU A 101 11.74 5.15 3.28
CA GLU A 101 12.08 4.73 4.63
C GLU A 101 10.87 4.91 5.53
N ILE A 102 10.61 3.92 6.37
CA ILE A 102 9.58 3.98 7.40
C ILE A 102 10.24 3.75 8.75
N THR A 103 9.95 4.67 9.67
CA THR A 103 10.39 4.60 11.07
C THR A 103 9.20 4.75 12.00
N ASP A 104 9.23 4.10 13.14
CA ASP A 104 8.20 4.24 14.17
C ASP A 104 8.81 4.17 15.58
N SER A 105 8.15 4.83 16.54
CA SER A 105 8.59 4.86 17.93
C SER A 105 8.31 3.57 18.69
N GLU A 106 7.39 2.75 18.18
CA GLU A 106 6.96 1.49 18.81
C GLU A 106 7.80 0.29 18.35
N GLY A 107 8.62 0.42 17.27
CA GLY A 107 9.43 -0.66 16.70
C GLY A 107 8.61 -1.77 16.03
N ILE A 108 7.38 -1.47 15.59
CA ILE A 108 6.46 -2.46 15.00
C ILE A 108 6.85 -2.77 13.55
N TYR A 109 7.26 -1.73 12.81
CA TYR A 109 7.58 -1.87 11.39
C TYR A 109 8.93 -2.54 11.13
N ALA A 110 9.85 -2.39 12.04
CA ALA A 110 11.24 -2.85 11.90
C ALA A 110 11.39 -4.36 11.54
#